data_c7777966a6ab232dcab7f3a1c1541907
#
_entry.id   c7777966a6ab232dcab7f3a1c1541907
#
_cell.length_a   1.000
_cell.length_b   1.000
_cell.length_c   1.000
_cell.angle_alpha   90.00
_cell.angle_beta   90.00
_cell.angle_gamma   90.00
#
_symmetry.space_group_name_H-M   'P 1'
#
loop_
_entity.id
_entity.type
_entity.pdbx_description
1 polymer ?
#
loop_
_entity_poly.entity_id
_entity_poly.type
_entity_poly.pdbx_seq_one_letter_code
_entity_poly.pdbx_strand_id
1 'polypeptide(L)'
;MGSDRLIYIRTDGNSKIAAGHLVRCLSIAQNCLKTGMSVCFLLSDEESKSLLESFMTESLKENQQLSVQLLKTAKYNDLEKELPEVIELLSAGHSSYNEISSNVYLLDSYFVTKRYLSALHPVAKIAYLDDLQLFDYPVDLLINYDVIPDTARPSYEAAYQNAKKVLLGAAYTPLRRQFENKTVSIKENVSDILVTTGGSDPYHFCMEFIRKFVTVLALPGKKVQNIPTLHIVVGSLNEDKESLYALSKEYPFIRSYENVTDMAALMGTCDLAVSASGTTLYELCSLGIPTVSFTMADNQLISAKAFDNTGAIPCAGDIRKDREQVIQKIFDFIRQMSQDMDTLSADPTSDKRSASYERRLKAHQSLRNLVDGDGAMRIANELKQL
;
A
#
# COMPACT_ATOMS: atom_id res chain seq x y z
N MET A 1 32.80 0.69 17.97
CA MET A 1 31.45 0.56 18.49
C MET A 1 30.67 1.69 17.85
N GLY A 2 29.83 1.42 16.84
CA GLY A 2 29.04 2.46 16.19
C GLY A 2 28.02 2.98 17.22
N SER A 3 27.90 4.29 17.38
CA SER A 3 26.84 4.89 18.17
C SER A 3 25.51 4.41 17.59
N ASP A 4 24.67 3.81 18.45
CA ASP A 4 23.31 3.40 18.06
C ASP A 4 22.56 4.66 17.60
N ARG A 5 22.40 4.79 16.28
CA ARG A 5 21.71 5.94 15.70
C ARG A 5 20.25 5.88 16.07
N LEU A 6 19.71 6.98 16.60
CA LEU A 6 18.30 7.09 16.96
C LEU A 6 17.52 7.80 15.84
N ILE A 7 16.40 7.20 15.45
CA ILE A 7 15.44 7.81 14.54
C ILE A 7 14.19 8.14 15.31
N TYR A 8 13.77 9.39 15.24
CA TYR A 8 12.47 9.82 15.68
C TYR A 8 11.49 9.78 14.51
N ILE A 9 10.36 9.11 14.68
CA ILE A 9 9.30 9.02 13.68
C ILE A 9 8.08 9.76 14.20
N ARG A 10 7.81 10.92 13.63
CA ARG A 10 6.63 11.71 13.94
C ARG A 10 5.51 11.37 12.96
N THR A 11 4.46 10.77 13.47
CA THR A 11 3.28 10.37 12.70
C THR A 11 2.08 10.25 13.63
N ASP A 12 0.87 10.14 13.07
CA ASP A 12 -0.37 9.88 13.80
C ASP A 12 -1.30 8.97 13.00
N GLY A 13 -2.30 8.43 13.67
CA GLY A 13 -3.40 7.69 13.06
C GLY A 13 -4.59 7.66 14.01
N ASN A 14 -5.75 8.07 13.54
CA ASN A 14 -6.96 8.13 14.35
C ASN A 14 -8.20 8.02 13.44
N SER A 15 -9.39 8.13 14.02
CA SER A 15 -10.67 8.07 13.31
C SER A 15 -10.85 9.11 12.20
N LYS A 16 -10.01 10.17 12.16
CA LYS A 16 -10.07 11.25 11.15
C LYS A 16 -9.14 11.02 9.97
N ILE A 17 -7.92 10.54 10.22
CA ILE A 17 -6.86 10.37 9.21
C ILE A 17 -6.56 8.89 8.92
N ALA A 18 -7.32 7.97 9.53
CA ALA A 18 -7.13 6.52 9.42
C ALA A 18 -5.73 6.05 9.87
N ALA A 19 -5.37 4.80 9.57
CA ALA A 19 -4.15 4.15 10.05
C ALA A 19 -2.98 4.15 9.05
N GLY A 20 -3.17 4.68 7.85
CA GLY A 20 -2.22 4.55 6.74
C GLY A 20 -0.81 5.05 7.08
N HIS A 21 -0.72 6.22 7.72
CA HIS A 21 0.55 6.82 8.17
C HIS A 21 1.27 5.92 9.19
N LEU A 22 0.55 5.44 10.22
CA LEU A 22 1.11 4.56 11.25
C LEU A 22 1.65 3.26 10.64
N VAL A 23 0.89 2.64 9.74
CA VAL A 23 1.27 1.36 9.12
C VAL A 23 2.51 1.50 8.27
N ARG A 24 2.61 2.53 7.43
CA ARG A 24 3.78 2.75 6.57
C ARG A 24 5.02 3.14 7.39
N CYS A 25 4.85 3.97 8.42
CA CYS A 25 5.92 4.33 9.35
C CYS A 25 6.40 3.13 10.18
N LEU A 26 5.49 2.25 10.62
CA LEU A 26 5.85 1.01 11.32
C LEU A 26 6.69 0.07 10.43
N SER A 27 6.36 -0.03 9.16
CA SER A 27 7.14 -0.82 8.20
C SER A 27 8.57 -0.28 8.03
N ILE A 28 8.72 1.05 7.96
CA ILE A 28 10.04 1.70 7.93
C ILE A 28 10.78 1.45 9.24
N ALA A 29 10.12 1.65 10.39
CA ALA A 29 10.70 1.43 11.73
C ALA A 29 11.25 0.02 11.90
N GLN A 30 10.48 -1.01 11.50
CA GLN A 30 10.91 -2.41 11.54
C GLN A 30 12.18 -2.66 10.73
N ASN A 31 12.32 -1.99 9.59
CA ASN A 31 13.52 -2.10 8.76
C ASN A 31 14.69 -1.28 9.33
N CYS A 32 14.45 -0.12 9.97
CA CYS A 32 15.45 0.61 10.73
C CYS A 32 16.05 -0.26 11.86
N LEU A 33 15.20 -0.94 12.64
CA LEU A 33 15.62 -1.88 13.68
C LEU A 33 16.49 -3.02 13.13
N LYS A 34 16.16 -3.61 11.97
CA LYS A 34 16.97 -4.65 11.30
C LYS A 34 18.38 -4.13 10.91
N THR A 35 18.52 -2.85 10.63
CA THR A 35 19.82 -2.23 10.30
C THR A 35 20.63 -1.80 11.53
N GLY A 36 20.12 -2.07 12.74
CA GLY A 36 20.79 -1.76 14.01
C GLY A 36 20.56 -0.33 14.49
N MET A 37 19.53 0.36 14.01
CA MET A 37 19.15 1.67 14.51
C MET A 37 18.10 1.51 15.63
N SER A 38 18.05 2.49 16.55
CA SER A 38 16.97 2.61 17.53
C SER A 38 15.87 3.54 16.97
N VAL A 39 14.63 3.29 17.35
CA VAL A 39 13.47 4.04 16.85
C VAL A 39 12.62 4.55 18.02
N CYS A 40 12.21 5.83 17.96
CA CYS A 40 11.25 6.43 18.86
C CYS A 40 10.08 7.01 18.06
N PHE A 41 8.88 6.46 18.21
CA PHE A 41 7.68 7.08 17.68
C PHE A 41 7.25 8.27 18.56
N LEU A 42 6.94 9.38 17.89
CA LEU A 42 6.37 10.59 18.51
C LEU A 42 4.94 10.74 18.02
N LEU A 43 3.98 10.64 18.92
CA LEU A 43 2.54 10.63 18.60
C LEU A 43 1.83 11.76 19.36
N SER A 44 0.70 12.22 18.83
CA SER A 44 -0.06 13.32 19.44
C SER A 44 -1.04 12.87 20.54
N ASP A 45 -1.48 11.61 20.53
CA ASP A 45 -2.55 11.16 21.41
C ASP A 45 -2.55 9.64 21.66
N GLU A 46 -3.33 9.23 22.69
CA GLU A 46 -3.50 7.83 23.07
C GLU A 46 -4.26 6.99 22.03
N GLU A 47 -5.10 7.61 21.18
CA GLU A 47 -5.78 6.91 20.08
C GLU A 47 -4.75 6.44 19.07
N SER A 48 -3.85 7.32 18.64
CA SER A 48 -2.73 7.02 17.74
C SER A 48 -1.82 5.93 18.31
N LYS A 49 -1.51 6.00 19.63
CA LYS A 49 -0.68 5.02 20.32
C LYS A 49 -1.34 3.63 20.34
N SER A 50 -2.57 3.56 20.80
CA SER A 50 -3.32 2.30 20.86
C SER A 50 -3.46 1.66 19.47
N LEU A 51 -3.69 2.49 18.44
CA LEU A 51 -3.80 2.03 17.07
C LEU A 51 -2.45 1.51 16.55
N LEU A 52 -1.33 2.21 16.80
CA LEU A 52 0.02 1.76 16.44
C LEU A 52 0.34 0.42 17.13
N GLU A 53 0.10 0.29 18.43
CA GLU A 53 0.34 -0.92 19.20
C GLU A 53 -0.49 -2.12 18.71
N SER A 54 -1.69 -1.89 18.16
CA SER A 54 -2.52 -2.94 17.59
C SER A 54 -1.92 -3.59 16.34
N PHE A 55 -1.03 -2.89 15.64
CA PHE A 55 -0.29 -3.42 14.48
C PHE A 55 1.05 -4.07 14.84
N MET A 56 1.50 -3.93 16.08
CA MET A 56 2.76 -4.51 16.56
C MET A 56 2.57 -5.96 17.00
N THR A 57 3.54 -6.80 16.65
CA THR A 57 3.67 -8.13 17.26
C THR A 57 4.19 -8.00 18.69
N GLU A 58 3.96 -9.01 19.56
CA GLU A 58 4.48 -8.99 20.94
C GLU A 58 6.01 -8.83 20.95
N SER A 59 6.73 -9.53 20.07
CA SER A 59 8.19 -9.39 19.98
C SER A 59 8.66 -7.99 19.59
N LEU A 60 7.82 -7.23 18.89
CA LEU A 60 8.14 -5.85 18.53
C LEU A 60 7.85 -4.88 19.71
N LYS A 61 6.80 -5.13 20.47
CA LYS A 61 6.49 -4.36 21.69
C LYS A 61 7.56 -4.53 22.78
N GLU A 62 8.18 -5.71 22.85
CA GLU A 62 9.24 -6.02 23.79
C GLU A 62 10.65 -5.58 23.32
N ASN A 63 10.77 -5.04 22.12
CA ASN A 63 12.05 -4.63 21.56
C ASN A 63 12.59 -3.37 22.27
N GLN A 64 13.71 -3.48 22.97
CA GLN A 64 14.35 -2.38 23.71
C GLN A 64 14.84 -1.22 22.83
N GLN A 65 15.03 -1.44 21.54
CA GLN A 65 15.41 -0.40 20.57
C GLN A 65 14.21 0.35 19.99
N LEU A 66 12.96 -0.03 20.38
CA LEU A 66 11.74 0.64 19.96
C LEU A 66 11.06 1.27 21.16
N SER A 67 10.72 2.55 21.03
CA SER A 67 9.96 3.27 22.05
C SER A 67 8.83 4.08 21.42
N VAL A 68 7.83 4.40 22.22
CA VAL A 68 6.70 5.27 21.84
C VAL A 68 6.55 6.35 22.89
N GLN A 69 6.56 7.60 22.47
CA GLN A 69 6.40 8.76 23.32
C GLN A 69 5.23 9.61 22.84
N LEU A 70 4.38 10.02 23.77
CA LEU A 70 3.34 11.01 23.54
C LEU A 70 3.90 12.41 23.76
N LEU A 71 3.71 13.29 22.79
CA LEU A 71 4.03 14.72 22.91
C LEU A 71 2.88 15.42 23.65
N LYS A 72 3.20 16.21 24.67
CA LYS A 72 2.21 16.86 25.54
C LYS A 72 1.45 17.99 24.84
N THR A 73 2.12 18.67 23.90
CA THR A 73 1.60 19.83 23.21
C THR A 73 1.12 19.51 21.79
N ALA A 74 1.36 18.29 21.30
CA ALA A 74 1.03 17.89 19.94
C ALA A 74 -0.46 17.82 19.65
N LYS A 75 -0.77 18.08 18.38
CA LYS A 75 -2.07 17.79 17.77
C LYS A 75 -1.83 17.22 16.37
N TYR A 76 -2.56 16.19 15.99
CA TYR A 76 -2.38 15.55 14.69
C TYR A 76 -2.53 16.51 13.50
N ASN A 77 -3.31 17.60 13.64
CA ASN A 77 -3.63 18.58 12.61
C ASN A 77 -3.01 19.98 12.80
N ASP A 78 -2.09 20.13 13.76
CA ASP A 78 -1.42 21.43 14.03
C ASP A 78 -0.04 21.17 14.66
N LEU A 79 0.97 20.89 13.81
CA LEU A 79 2.32 20.55 14.24
C LEU A 79 3.07 21.75 14.83
N GLU A 80 2.67 22.99 14.52
CA GLU A 80 3.34 24.18 15.05
C GLU A 80 3.32 24.25 16.58
N LYS A 81 2.31 23.65 17.21
CA LYS A 81 2.18 23.65 18.67
C LYS A 81 3.19 22.78 19.40
N GLU A 82 3.64 21.70 18.74
CA GLU A 82 4.60 20.77 19.32
C GLU A 82 6.06 21.20 19.11
N LEU A 83 6.30 22.21 18.26
CA LEU A 83 7.64 22.59 17.83
C LEU A 83 8.63 22.87 18.98
N PRO A 84 8.27 23.61 20.07
CA PRO A 84 9.18 23.81 21.20
C PRO A 84 9.56 22.49 21.90
N GLU A 85 8.60 21.60 22.10
CA GLU A 85 8.80 20.29 22.77
C GLU A 85 9.69 19.38 21.89
N VAL A 86 9.44 19.36 20.59
CA VAL A 86 10.24 18.56 19.64
C VAL A 86 11.68 19.08 19.54
N ILE A 87 11.87 20.41 19.51
CA ILE A 87 13.23 21.00 19.51
C ILE A 87 13.97 20.63 20.79
N GLU A 88 13.34 20.73 21.96
CA GLU A 88 13.92 20.34 23.23
C GLU A 88 14.32 18.86 23.23
N LEU A 89 13.44 17.99 22.76
CA LEU A 89 13.69 16.54 22.67
C LEU A 89 14.88 16.23 21.76
N LEU A 90 14.94 16.83 20.58
CA LEU A 90 15.99 16.60 19.58
C LEU A 90 17.33 17.19 20.02
N SER A 91 17.32 18.23 20.86
CA SER A 91 18.52 18.87 21.41
C SER A 91 19.03 18.19 22.68
N ALA A 92 18.22 17.36 23.34
CA ALA A 92 18.59 16.64 24.56
C ALA A 92 19.75 15.66 24.26
N GLY A 93 20.88 15.85 24.94
CA GLY A 93 22.07 14.97 24.79
C GLY A 93 23.23 15.62 24.00
N HIS A 94 23.10 16.83 23.51
CA HIS A 94 24.18 17.57 22.86
C HIS A 94 24.83 18.57 23.81
N SER A 95 26.16 18.48 23.99
CA SER A 95 26.93 19.36 24.85
C SER A 95 27.28 20.72 24.22
N SER A 96 27.01 20.91 22.93
CA SER A 96 27.22 22.20 22.24
C SER A 96 26.21 22.43 21.12
N TYR A 97 25.74 23.67 21.01
CA TYR A 97 24.80 24.16 19.97
C TYR A 97 25.32 24.06 18.52
N ASN A 98 26.57 23.65 18.31
CA ASN A 98 27.20 23.61 16.99
C ASN A 98 27.37 22.21 16.40
N GLU A 99 26.99 21.15 17.11
CA GLU A 99 26.97 19.80 16.56
C GLU A 99 25.54 19.50 16.09
N ILE A 100 25.35 19.49 14.77
CA ILE A 100 24.10 18.97 14.17
C ILE A 100 23.90 17.56 14.70
N SER A 101 22.75 17.35 15.36
CA SER A 101 22.37 16.05 15.91
C SER A 101 22.61 14.93 14.90
N SER A 102 23.20 13.83 15.35
CA SER A 102 23.25 12.57 14.57
C SER A 102 21.85 11.95 14.42
N ASN A 103 20.86 12.54 15.10
CA ASN A 103 19.47 12.05 15.10
C ASN A 103 18.78 12.40 13.79
N VAL A 104 18.00 11.45 13.29
CA VAL A 104 17.15 11.62 12.12
C VAL A 104 15.72 11.80 12.58
N TYR A 105 15.03 12.76 12.02
CA TYR A 105 13.62 13.03 12.26
C TYR A 105 12.84 12.70 10.99
N LEU A 106 12.14 11.57 10.98
CA LEU A 106 11.24 11.17 9.90
C LEU A 106 9.84 11.68 10.22
N LEU A 107 9.29 12.49 9.33
CA LEU A 107 7.95 13.08 9.47
C LEU A 107 7.02 12.52 8.41
N ASP A 108 5.83 12.11 8.83
CA ASP A 108 4.73 11.66 8.00
C ASP A 108 3.41 12.28 8.48
N SER A 109 3.03 13.39 7.88
CA SER A 109 1.81 14.13 8.21
C SER A 109 1.37 15.03 7.07
N TYR A 110 0.07 15.14 6.83
CA TYR A 110 -0.51 16.09 5.87
C TYR A 110 -0.51 17.55 6.36
N PHE A 111 -0.22 17.79 7.63
CA PHE A 111 -0.33 19.11 8.27
C PHE A 111 1.01 19.80 8.48
N VAL A 112 2.07 19.30 7.81
CA VAL A 112 3.38 19.94 7.86
C VAL A 112 3.38 21.31 7.18
N THR A 113 4.16 22.24 7.74
CA THR A 113 4.39 23.55 7.15
C THR A 113 5.88 23.76 6.83
N LYS A 114 6.17 24.65 5.90
CA LYS A 114 7.55 25.05 5.59
C LYS A 114 8.25 25.62 6.83
N ARG A 115 7.54 26.39 7.66
CA ARG A 115 8.04 26.94 8.92
C ARG A 115 8.46 25.84 9.89
N TYR A 116 7.62 24.82 10.06
CA TYR A 116 7.91 23.68 10.93
C TYR A 116 9.21 22.97 10.51
N LEU A 117 9.35 22.63 9.23
CA LEU A 117 10.57 21.99 8.72
C LEU A 117 11.81 22.88 8.89
N SER A 118 11.69 24.17 8.57
CA SER A 118 12.81 25.11 8.69
C SER A 118 13.29 25.30 10.13
N ALA A 119 12.37 25.25 11.11
CA ALA A 119 12.70 25.37 12.52
C ALA A 119 13.43 24.12 13.10
N LEU A 120 13.21 22.94 12.51
CA LEU A 120 13.85 21.70 12.94
C LEU A 120 15.25 21.48 12.32
N HIS A 121 15.55 22.13 11.20
CA HIS A 121 16.81 21.96 10.48
C HIS A 121 18.10 22.17 11.30
N PRO A 122 18.13 23.12 12.28
CA PRO A 122 19.30 23.30 13.12
C PRO A 122 19.57 22.18 14.12
N VAL A 123 18.56 21.36 14.43
CA VAL A 123 18.59 20.36 15.52
C VAL A 123 18.51 18.90 15.06
N ALA A 124 18.15 18.65 13.80
CA ALA A 124 18.06 17.29 13.26
C ALA A 124 18.27 17.22 11.75
N LYS A 125 18.59 16.03 11.25
CA LYS A 125 18.43 15.67 9.84
C LYS A 125 16.98 15.31 9.59
N ILE A 126 16.35 15.94 8.60
CA ILE A 126 14.91 15.81 8.35
C ILE A 126 14.68 14.91 7.14
N ALA A 127 13.89 13.87 7.33
CA ALA A 127 13.28 13.09 6.28
C ALA A 127 11.76 13.31 6.27
N TYR A 128 11.15 13.44 5.09
CA TYR A 128 9.72 13.68 4.95
C TYR A 128 9.09 12.74 3.93
N LEU A 129 7.97 12.10 4.32
CA LEU A 129 7.11 11.34 3.42
C LEU A 129 6.05 12.28 2.85
N ASP A 130 6.11 12.54 1.54
CA ASP A 130 5.17 13.42 0.84
C ASP A 130 4.36 12.67 -0.22
N ASP A 131 3.08 12.95 -0.25
CA ASP A 131 2.10 12.51 -1.24
C ASP A 131 1.16 13.64 -1.72
N LEU A 132 1.45 14.91 -1.32
CA LEU A 132 0.58 16.06 -1.61
C LEU A 132 1.21 17.13 -2.53
N GLN A 133 2.54 17.26 -2.58
CA GLN A 133 3.27 18.26 -3.36
C GLN A 133 2.81 19.71 -3.12
N LEU A 134 2.56 20.08 -1.84
CA LEU A 134 1.95 21.38 -1.50
C LEU A 134 2.90 22.57 -1.62
N PHE A 135 4.21 22.37 -1.38
CA PHE A 135 5.23 23.42 -1.41
C PHE A 135 6.63 22.84 -1.64
N ASP A 136 7.63 23.69 -1.73
CA ASP A 136 9.04 23.30 -1.78
C ASP A 136 9.54 22.87 -0.40
N TYR A 137 9.83 21.59 -0.22
CA TYR A 137 10.20 21.00 1.07
C TYR A 137 11.71 21.17 1.34
N PRO A 138 12.13 22.02 2.31
CA PRO A 138 13.53 22.15 2.71
C PRO A 138 13.91 21.00 3.67
N VAL A 139 14.24 19.82 3.12
CA VAL A 139 14.54 18.61 3.90
C VAL A 139 15.83 17.94 3.41
N ASP A 140 16.45 17.12 4.26
CA ASP A 140 17.63 16.36 3.86
C ASP A 140 17.26 15.17 2.96
N LEU A 141 16.11 14.54 3.22
CA LEU A 141 15.58 13.44 2.43
C LEU A 141 14.07 13.60 2.22
N LEU A 142 13.65 13.64 0.97
CA LEU A 142 12.23 13.56 0.61
C LEU A 142 11.94 12.19 0.02
N ILE A 143 10.81 11.61 0.43
CA ILE A 143 10.36 10.30 -0.02
C ILE A 143 8.94 10.46 -0.59
N ASN A 144 8.79 10.17 -1.88
CA ASN A 144 7.48 10.04 -2.52
C ASN A 144 7.44 8.72 -3.29
N TYR A 145 6.60 7.80 -2.83
CA TYR A 145 6.49 6.46 -3.39
C TYR A 145 5.31 6.28 -4.35
N ASP A 146 4.75 7.37 -4.86
CA ASP A 146 3.71 7.28 -5.89
C ASP A 146 4.20 6.49 -7.11
N VAL A 147 3.26 5.90 -7.81
CA VAL A 147 3.52 5.40 -9.16
C VAL A 147 3.67 6.61 -10.08
N ILE A 148 4.90 6.90 -10.50
CA ILE A 148 5.23 8.06 -11.31
C ILE A 148 5.54 7.61 -12.74
N PRO A 149 4.64 7.86 -13.72
CA PRO A 149 4.95 7.64 -15.13
C PRO A 149 6.14 8.50 -15.57
N ASP A 150 6.96 8.01 -16.49
CA ASP A 150 8.16 8.72 -16.98
C ASP A 150 7.82 10.14 -17.48
N THR A 151 6.65 10.32 -18.07
CA THR A 151 6.16 11.63 -18.54
C THR A 151 5.87 12.63 -17.44
N ALA A 152 5.59 12.17 -16.21
CA ALA A 152 5.31 13.01 -15.04
C ALA A 152 6.56 13.25 -14.18
N ARG A 153 7.62 12.43 -14.31
CA ARG A 153 8.83 12.51 -13.50
C ARG A 153 9.46 13.91 -13.44
N PRO A 154 9.61 14.66 -14.56
CA PRO A 154 10.19 16.01 -14.51
C PRO A 154 9.39 16.99 -13.64
N SER A 155 8.05 16.84 -13.55
CA SER A 155 7.21 17.67 -12.68
C SER A 155 7.46 17.38 -11.20
N TYR A 156 7.64 16.10 -10.82
CA TYR A 156 7.98 15.72 -9.45
C TYR A 156 9.37 16.22 -9.06
N GLU A 157 10.36 16.07 -9.92
CA GLU A 157 11.73 16.57 -9.68
C GLU A 157 11.76 18.08 -9.51
N ALA A 158 10.98 18.83 -10.30
CA ALA A 158 10.86 20.27 -10.16
C ALA A 158 10.16 20.69 -8.86
N ALA A 159 9.14 19.95 -8.41
CA ALA A 159 8.45 20.22 -7.15
C ALA A 159 9.36 20.02 -5.92
N TYR A 160 10.38 19.14 -6.01
CA TYR A 160 11.24 18.76 -4.89
C TYR A 160 12.68 19.31 -4.97
N GLN A 161 12.91 20.34 -5.77
CA GLN A 161 14.27 20.89 -6.02
C GLN A 161 14.99 21.40 -4.77
N ASN A 162 14.28 21.69 -3.66
CA ASN A 162 14.86 22.17 -2.40
C ASN A 162 15.17 21.03 -1.40
N ALA A 163 14.78 19.81 -1.67
CA ALA A 163 15.22 18.64 -0.92
C ALA A 163 16.65 18.27 -1.34
N LYS A 164 17.53 17.94 -0.38
CA LYS A 164 18.93 17.58 -0.69
C LYS A 164 19.03 16.24 -1.42
N LYS A 165 18.17 15.30 -1.05
CA LYS A 165 18.03 13.99 -1.68
C LYS A 165 16.56 13.64 -1.84
N VAL A 166 16.20 13.02 -2.97
CA VAL A 166 14.82 12.65 -3.26
C VAL A 166 14.76 11.17 -3.66
N LEU A 167 13.85 10.42 -3.02
CA LEU A 167 13.51 9.06 -3.38
C LEU A 167 12.13 9.08 -4.06
N LEU A 168 12.11 8.84 -5.37
CA LEU A 168 10.91 8.93 -6.18
C LEU A 168 10.51 7.59 -6.77
N GLY A 169 9.24 7.26 -6.60
CA GLY A 169 8.58 6.16 -7.30
C GLY A 169 8.29 4.94 -6.44
N ALA A 170 7.49 4.06 -6.99
CA ALA A 170 6.87 2.93 -6.31
C ALA A 170 7.87 1.90 -5.75
N ALA A 171 9.13 1.91 -6.20
CA ALA A 171 10.21 1.10 -5.62
C ALA A 171 10.48 1.42 -4.14
N TYR A 172 10.02 2.57 -3.65
CA TYR A 172 10.16 3.00 -2.25
C TYR A 172 8.87 2.81 -1.44
N THR A 173 7.89 2.07 -1.94
CA THR A 173 6.64 1.82 -1.21
C THR A 173 6.91 1.04 0.08
N PRO A 174 6.60 1.60 1.27
CA PRO A 174 6.86 0.95 2.56
C PRO A 174 5.75 -0.02 2.92
N LEU A 175 5.76 -1.19 2.30
CA LEU A 175 4.77 -2.24 2.54
C LEU A 175 4.96 -2.93 3.89
N ARG A 176 3.87 -3.46 4.44
CA ARG A 176 3.87 -4.28 5.65
C ARG A 176 4.81 -5.48 5.51
N ARG A 177 5.47 -5.87 6.61
CA ARG A 177 6.46 -6.97 6.65
C ARG A 177 5.99 -8.27 6.01
N GLN A 178 4.71 -8.58 6.06
CA GLN A 178 4.16 -9.79 5.45
C GLN A 178 4.34 -9.85 3.92
N PHE A 179 4.63 -8.73 3.25
CA PHE A 179 4.89 -8.65 1.82
C PHE A 179 6.39 -8.66 1.46
N GLU A 180 7.28 -8.56 2.45
CA GLU A 180 8.72 -8.60 2.23
C GLU A 180 9.17 -9.99 1.75
N ASN A 181 10.03 -10.04 0.73
CA ASN A 181 10.63 -11.28 0.20
C ASN A 181 9.60 -12.36 -0.16
N LYS A 182 8.36 -12.00 -0.50
CA LYS A 182 7.36 -12.95 -0.95
C LYS A 182 7.47 -13.17 -2.45
N THR A 183 7.43 -14.42 -2.85
CA THR A 183 7.33 -14.84 -4.25
C THR A 183 6.07 -15.66 -4.45
N VAL A 184 5.33 -15.34 -5.51
CA VAL A 184 4.16 -16.11 -5.94
C VAL A 184 4.46 -16.68 -7.33
N SER A 185 4.19 -17.94 -7.53
CA SER A 185 4.33 -18.58 -8.84
C SER A 185 3.02 -18.46 -9.62
N ILE A 186 3.13 -18.16 -10.92
CA ILE A 186 1.97 -18.15 -11.80
C ILE A 186 1.56 -19.59 -12.11
N LYS A 187 0.29 -19.91 -11.87
CA LYS A 187 -0.29 -21.23 -12.18
C LYS A 187 -0.72 -21.30 -13.64
N GLU A 188 -0.79 -22.52 -14.20
CA GLU A 188 -1.28 -22.76 -15.57
C GLU A 188 -2.71 -22.29 -15.77
N ASN A 189 -3.59 -22.50 -14.81
CA ASN A 189 -4.99 -22.15 -14.85
C ASN A 189 -5.35 -21.13 -13.77
N VAL A 190 -6.37 -20.33 -14.01
CA VAL A 190 -6.97 -19.45 -13.01
C VAL A 190 -7.98 -20.23 -12.20
N SER A 191 -7.69 -20.43 -10.92
CA SER A 191 -8.52 -21.18 -9.97
C SER A 191 -9.07 -20.28 -8.87
N ASP A 192 -8.40 -19.16 -8.58
CA ASP A 192 -8.67 -18.32 -7.43
C ASP A 192 -8.60 -16.83 -7.82
N ILE A 193 -9.66 -16.07 -7.53
CA ILE A 193 -9.78 -14.65 -7.84
C ILE A 193 -10.05 -13.88 -6.56
N LEU A 194 -9.16 -12.96 -6.22
CA LEU A 194 -9.38 -12.01 -5.12
C LEU A 194 -10.32 -10.89 -5.54
N VAL A 195 -11.24 -10.49 -4.67
CA VAL A 195 -12.09 -9.30 -4.84
C VAL A 195 -12.03 -8.47 -3.57
N THR A 196 -11.64 -7.20 -3.69
CA THR A 196 -11.54 -6.30 -2.54
C THR A 196 -11.88 -4.86 -2.89
N THR A 197 -12.64 -4.22 -2.00
CA THR A 197 -12.97 -2.78 -2.07
C THR A 197 -12.21 -1.96 -1.03
N GLY A 198 -11.34 -2.63 -0.24
CA GLY A 198 -10.66 -2.02 0.90
C GLY A 198 -11.53 -2.00 2.16
N GLY A 199 -11.51 -0.91 2.92
CA GLY A 199 -12.19 -0.81 4.22
C GLY A 199 -13.71 -0.73 4.16
N SER A 200 -14.29 -0.27 3.05
CA SER A 200 -15.74 -0.09 2.86
C SER A 200 -16.16 -0.43 1.44
N ASP A 201 -17.46 -0.63 1.24
CA ASP A 201 -18.08 -0.84 -0.07
C ASP A 201 -19.39 -0.04 -0.19
N PRO A 202 -19.32 1.29 -0.22
CA PRO A 202 -20.50 2.15 -0.19
C PRO A 202 -21.37 2.05 -1.47
N TYR A 203 -20.87 1.35 -2.48
CA TYR A 203 -21.59 1.15 -3.74
C TYR A 203 -22.05 -0.30 -3.94
N HIS A 204 -21.94 -1.16 -2.92
CA HIS A 204 -22.36 -2.56 -2.96
C HIS A 204 -21.73 -3.36 -4.13
N PHE A 205 -20.50 -2.99 -4.49
CA PHE A 205 -19.80 -3.58 -5.64
C PHE A 205 -19.64 -5.09 -5.51
N CYS A 206 -19.22 -5.57 -4.33
CA CYS A 206 -19.02 -7.02 -4.11
C CYS A 206 -20.29 -7.82 -4.35
N MET A 207 -21.44 -7.34 -3.85
CA MET A 207 -22.72 -8.00 -4.04
C MET A 207 -23.12 -8.05 -5.52
N GLU A 208 -22.97 -6.94 -6.23
CA GLU A 208 -23.34 -6.85 -7.64
C GLU A 208 -22.41 -7.69 -8.52
N PHE A 209 -21.11 -7.62 -8.26
CA PHE A 209 -20.12 -8.45 -8.95
C PHE A 209 -20.41 -9.95 -8.81
N ILE A 210 -20.71 -10.41 -7.60
CA ILE A 210 -21.07 -11.81 -7.34
C ILE A 210 -22.35 -12.21 -8.10
N ARG A 211 -23.40 -11.40 -8.04
CA ARG A 211 -24.66 -11.67 -8.77
C ARG A 211 -24.43 -11.80 -10.28
N LYS A 212 -23.64 -10.89 -10.85
CA LYS A 212 -23.30 -10.94 -12.27
C LYS A 212 -22.46 -12.19 -12.58
N PHE A 213 -21.50 -12.53 -11.73
CA PHE A 213 -20.64 -13.73 -11.87
C PHE A 213 -21.50 -15.00 -11.90
N VAL A 214 -22.41 -15.16 -10.93
CA VAL A 214 -23.35 -16.31 -10.86
C VAL A 214 -24.24 -16.35 -12.11
N THR A 215 -24.74 -15.19 -12.56
CA THR A 215 -25.58 -15.11 -13.77
C THR A 215 -24.81 -15.57 -15.02
N VAL A 216 -23.54 -15.18 -15.17
CA VAL A 216 -22.70 -15.60 -16.30
C VAL A 216 -22.45 -17.11 -16.29
N LEU A 217 -22.31 -17.72 -15.11
CA LEU A 217 -22.15 -19.18 -14.95
C LEU A 217 -23.45 -19.96 -15.28
N ALA A 218 -24.61 -19.37 -15.00
CA ALA A 218 -25.91 -19.99 -15.22
C ALA A 218 -26.41 -19.94 -16.69
N LEU A 219 -25.65 -19.32 -17.62
CA LEU A 219 -26.07 -19.22 -19.01
C LEU A 219 -26.20 -20.61 -19.68
N PRO A 220 -27.31 -20.90 -20.41
CA PRO A 220 -27.50 -22.17 -21.09
C PRO A 220 -26.38 -22.46 -22.10
N GLY A 221 -25.91 -23.67 -22.13
CA GLY A 221 -24.89 -24.14 -23.08
C GLY A 221 -23.43 -23.94 -22.63
N LYS A 222 -23.17 -23.25 -21.53
CA LYS A 222 -21.83 -23.19 -20.91
C LYS A 222 -21.66 -24.27 -19.84
N LYS A 223 -21.00 -25.35 -20.18
CA LYS A 223 -20.41 -26.25 -19.16
C LYS A 223 -19.14 -25.57 -18.66
N VAL A 224 -19.24 -24.74 -17.60
CA VAL A 224 -18.04 -24.24 -16.91
C VAL A 224 -17.47 -25.40 -16.11
N GLN A 225 -16.46 -26.07 -16.66
CA GLN A 225 -15.86 -27.25 -16.03
C GLN A 225 -15.04 -26.88 -14.78
N ASN A 226 -14.50 -25.68 -14.71
CA ASN A 226 -13.71 -25.20 -13.56
C ASN A 226 -14.15 -23.76 -13.21
N ILE A 227 -15.06 -23.63 -12.26
CA ILE A 227 -15.49 -22.35 -11.72
C ILE A 227 -14.38 -21.87 -10.77
N PRO A 228 -13.74 -20.70 -11.00
CA PRO A 228 -12.77 -20.17 -10.05
C PRO A 228 -13.44 -19.78 -8.73
N THR A 229 -12.70 -19.98 -7.64
CA THR A 229 -13.12 -19.55 -6.31
C THR A 229 -12.97 -18.03 -6.21
N LEU A 230 -14.02 -17.35 -5.77
CA LEU A 230 -13.98 -15.93 -5.43
C LEU A 230 -13.61 -15.77 -3.96
N HIS A 231 -12.51 -15.10 -3.69
CA HIS A 231 -12.06 -14.73 -2.36
C HIS A 231 -12.43 -13.28 -2.09
N ILE A 232 -13.53 -13.07 -1.36
CA ILE A 232 -14.09 -11.73 -1.08
C ILE A 232 -13.51 -11.22 0.23
N VAL A 233 -12.69 -10.18 0.19
CA VAL A 233 -12.20 -9.50 1.39
C VAL A 233 -13.22 -8.44 1.81
N VAL A 234 -13.86 -8.71 2.93
CA VAL A 234 -14.93 -7.85 3.48
C VAL A 234 -14.30 -6.84 4.43
N GLY A 235 -14.34 -5.57 4.05
CA GLY A 235 -13.83 -4.48 4.87
C GLY A 235 -14.63 -4.27 6.17
N SER A 236 -13.98 -3.71 7.18
CA SER A 236 -14.60 -3.50 8.50
C SER A 236 -15.84 -2.60 8.48
N LEU A 237 -15.93 -1.70 7.50
CA LEU A 237 -17.05 -0.77 7.31
C LEU A 237 -18.00 -1.20 6.17
N ASN A 238 -17.91 -2.44 5.69
CA ASN A 238 -18.80 -2.94 4.65
C ASN A 238 -20.18 -3.26 5.24
N GLU A 239 -21.25 -2.67 4.71
CA GLU A 239 -22.62 -2.84 5.20
C GLU A 239 -23.25 -4.17 4.75
N ASP A 240 -22.70 -4.81 3.70
CA ASP A 240 -23.24 -6.06 3.13
C ASP A 240 -22.68 -7.34 3.77
N LYS A 241 -21.97 -7.26 4.89
CA LYS A 241 -21.26 -8.39 5.52
C LYS A 241 -22.11 -9.65 5.64
N GLU A 242 -23.30 -9.52 6.23
CA GLU A 242 -24.19 -10.65 6.45
C GLU A 242 -24.65 -11.30 5.15
N SER A 243 -24.96 -10.47 4.14
CA SER A 243 -25.34 -10.94 2.80
C SER A 243 -24.20 -11.66 2.09
N LEU A 244 -22.98 -11.15 2.19
CA LEU A 244 -21.77 -11.79 1.61
C LEU A 244 -21.47 -13.13 2.28
N TYR A 245 -21.65 -13.23 3.59
CA TYR A 245 -21.53 -14.51 4.30
C TYR A 245 -22.64 -15.50 3.95
N ALA A 246 -23.87 -15.01 3.72
CA ALA A 246 -24.98 -15.87 3.26
C ALA A 246 -24.67 -16.46 1.88
N LEU A 247 -24.15 -15.65 0.94
CA LEU A 247 -23.72 -16.12 -0.37
C LEU A 247 -22.57 -17.14 -0.29
N SER A 248 -21.65 -16.99 0.65
CA SER A 248 -20.57 -17.97 0.86
C SER A 248 -21.08 -19.33 1.37
N LYS A 249 -22.24 -19.38 2.01
CA LYS A 249 -22.89 -20.63 2.41
C LYS A 249 -23.69 -21.26 1.27
N GLU A 250 -24.26 -20.41 0.40
CA GLU A 250 -25.09 -20.85 -0.75
C GLU A 250 -24.21 -21.37 -1.90
N TYR A 251 -23.06 -20.70 -2.18
CA TYR A 251 -22.19 -21.00 -3.32
C TYR A 251 -20.80 -21.48 -2.84
N PRO A 252 -20.42 -22.75 -3.00
CA PRO A 252 -19.15 -23.29 -2.49
C PRO A 252 -17.90 -22.68 -3.14
N PHE A 253 -18.05 -21.99 -4.27
CA PHE A 253 -16.97 -21.24 -4.92
C PHE A 253 -16.84 -19.77 -4.45
N ILE A 254 -17.61 -19.35 -3.42
CA ILE A 254 -17.48 -18.03 -2.79
C ILE A 254 -16.94 -18.22 -1.37
N ARG A 255 -15.88 -17.50 -1.05
CA ARG A 255 -15.28 -17.44 0.29
C ARG A 255 -15.17 -16.00 0.74
N SER A 256 -15.82 -15.64 1.84
CA SER A 256 -15.73 -14.31 2.44
C SER A 256 -14.80 -14.30 3.63
N TYR A 257 -13.96 -13.29 3.73
CA TYR A 257 -12.95 -13.11 4.76
C TYR A 257 -13.08 -11.74 5.41
N GLU A 258 -13.07 -11.69 6.73
CA GLU A 258 -13.02 -10.47 7.52
C GLU A 258 -11.81 -10.52 8.47
N ASN A 259 -11.25 -9.35 8.79
CA ASN A 259 -10.13 -9.23 9.72
C ASN A 259 -8.91 -10.12 9.37
N VAL A 260 -8.56 -10.16 8.09
CA VAL A 260 -7.45 -10.97 7.60
C VAL A 260 -6.13 -10.47 8.17
N THR A 261 -5.49 -11.27 9.01
CA THR A 261 -4.23 -10.93 9.68
C THR A 261 -3.02 -11.09 8.73
N ASP A 262 -3.00 -12.14 7.90
CA ASP A 262 -1.97 -12.35 6.86
C ASP A 262 -2.59 -12.19 5.46
N MET A 263 -2.69 -10.92 5.02
CA MET A 263 -3.22 -10.59 3.70
C MET A 263 -2.29 -11.09 2.59
N ALA A 264 -0.98 -11.11 2.81
CA ALA A 264 -0.02 -11.59 1.82
C ALA A 264 -0.18 -13.10 1.55
N ALA A 265 -0.46 -13.89 2.59
CA ALA A 265 -0.77 -15.31 2.43
C ALA A 265 -2.07 -15.52 1.64
N LEU A 266 -3.15 -14.79 1.98
CA LEU A 266 -4.41 -14.89 1.24
C LEU A 266 -4.25 -14.47 -0.22
N MET A 267 -3.67 -13.30 -0.49
CA MET A 267 -3.40 -12.80 -1.84
C MET A 267 -2.54 -13.79 -2.63
N GLY A 268 -1.51 -14.35 -2.00
CA GLY A 268 -0.59 -15.31 -2.64
C GLY A 268 -1.24 -16.63 -3.08
N THR A 269 -2.45 -16.95 -2.63
CA THR A 269 -3.22 -18.09 -3.13
C THR A 269 -3.99 -17.77 -4.41
N CYS A 270 -4.19 -16.48 -4.72
CA CYS A 270 -5.02 -16.04 -5.82
C CYS A 270 -4.20 -15.87 -7.12
N ASP A 271 -4.83 -16.13 -8.24
CA ASP A 271 -4.25 -16.07 -9.58
C ASP A 271 -4.52 -14.73 -10.27
N LEU A 272 -5.63 -14.08 -9.90
CA LEU A 272 -6.07 -12.75 -10.37
C LEU A 272 -6.61 -11.94 -9.19
N ALA A 273 -6.64 -10.62 -9.37
CA ALA A 273 -7.32 -9.74 -8.42
C ALA A 273 -8.19 -8.68 -9.11
N VAL A 274 -9.30 -8.36 -8.45
CA VAL A 274 -10.19 -7.23 -8.71
C VAL A 274 -10.14 -6.33 -7.48
N SER A 275 -9.62 -5.12 -7.62
CA SER A 275 -9.38 -4.26 -6.47
C SER A 275 -9.81 -2.81 -6.70
N ALA A 276 -10.39 -2.19 -5.69
CA ALA A 276 -10.48 -0.73 -5.66
C ALA A 276 -9.06 -0.12 -5.63
N SER A 277 -8.91 1.08 -6.23
CA SER A 277 -7.61 1.72 -6.45
C SER A 277 -7.09 2.43 -5.19
N GLY A 278 -6.79 1.65 -4.16
CA GLY A 278 -6.16 2.08 -2.90
C GLY A 278 -4.74 1.55 -2.74
N THR A 279 -4.21 1.63 -1.52
CA THR A 279 -2.87 1.12 -1.16
C THR A 279 -2.71 -0.38 -1.41
N THR A 280 -3.80 -1.13 -1.45
CA THR A 280 -3.83 -2.56 -1.80
C THR A 280 -3.22 -2.86 -3.18
N LEU A 281 -3.26 -1.90 -4.12
CA LEU A 281 -2.62 -2.09 -5.43
C LEU A 281 -1.11 -2.30 -5.32
N TYR A 282 -0.44 -1.61 -4.40
CA TYR A 282 1.00 -1.79 -4.15
C TYR A 282 1.30 -3.17 -3.55
N GLU A 283 0.42 -3.65 -2.66
CA GLU A 283 0.52 -4.99 -2.08
C GLU A 283 0.39 -6.08 -3.16
N LEU A 284 -0.60 -5.95 -4.04
CA LEU A 284 -0.81 -6.84 -5.19
C LEU A 284 0.36 -6.80 -6.17
N CYS A 285 0.91 -5.60 -6.44
CA CYS A 285 2.12 -5.44 -7.24
C CYS A 285 3.30 -6.22 -6.66
N SER A 286 3.54 -6.09 -5.35
CA SER A 286 4.69 -6.73 -4.69
C SER A 286 4.63 -8.27 -4.75
N LEU A 287 3.44 -8.85 -4.85
CA LEU A 287 3.24 -10.27 -5.07
C LEU A 287 3.20 -10.65 -6.56
N GLY A 288 3.06 -9.64 -7.44
CA GLY A 288 2.97 -9.86 -8.89
C GLY A 288 1.64 -10.50 -9.32
N ILE A 289 0.54 -10.23 -8.62
CA ILE A 289 -0.77 -10.80 -8.92
C ILE A 289 -1.44 -9.96 -10.01
N PRO A 290 -1.70 -10.53 -11.22
CA PRO A 290 -2.37 -9.81 -12.30
C PRO A 290 -3.71 -9.25 -11.82
N THR A 291 -3.83 -7.93 -11.89
CA THR A 291 -4.91 -7.17 -11.24
C THR A 291 -5.61 -6.26 -12.24
N VAL A 292 -6.93 -6.13 -12.11
CA VAL A 292 -7.72 -5.04 -12.67
C VAL A 292 -8.23 -4.16 -11.55
N SER A 293 -8.08 -2.84 -11.71
CA SER A 293 -8.54 -1.88 -10.73
C SER A 293 -9.80 -1.14 -11.17
N PHE A 294 -10.47 -0.52 -10.20
CA PHE A 294 -11.56 0.44 -10.43
C PHE A 294 -11.54 1.51 -9.35
N THR A 295 -12.21 2.64 -9.58
CA THR A 295 -12.30 3.72 -8.59
C THR A 295 -13.72 3.87 -8.06
N MET A 296 -13.82 4.26 -6.79
CA MET A 296 -15.06 4.53 -6.07
C MET A 296 -14.98 5.79 -5.21
N ALA A 297 -13.84 6.49 -5.23
CA ALA A 297 -13.60 7.74 -4.49
C ALA A 297 -12.62 8.64 -5.24
N ASP A 298 -12.68 9.96 -4.99
CA ASP A 298 -11.86 10.93 -5.73
C ASP A 298 -10.36 10.79 -5.46
N ASN A 299 -9.99 10.47 -4.23
CA ASN A 299 -8.59 10.23 -3.85
C ASN A 299 -7.97 9.00 -4.53
N GLN A 300 -8.77 8.13 -5.17
CA GLN A 300 -8.30 6.98 -5.91
C GLN A 300 -7.99 7.28 -7.39
N LEU A 301 -8.51 8.40 -7.93
CA LEU A 301 -8.43 8.70 -9.37
C LEU A 301 -7.00 8.88 -9.86
N ILE A 302 -6.15 9.56 -9.08
CA ILE A 302 -4.76 9.84 -9.46
C ILE A 302 -3.97 8.53 -9.47
N SER A 303 -4.05 7.75 -8.41
CA SER A 303 -3.37 6.45 -8.29
C SER A 303 -3.82 5.48 -9.39
N ALA A 304 -5.14 5.34 -9.61
CA ALA A 304 -5.68 4.48 -10.67
C ALA A 304 -5.12 4.83 -12.05
N LYS A 305 -5.12 6.13 -12.40
CA LYS A 305 -4.57 6.63 -13.66
C LYS A 305 -3.06 6.38 -13.78
N ALA A 306 -2.34 6.54 -12.67
CA ALA A 306 -0.90 6.31 -12.65
C ALA A 306 -0.56 4.84 -12.93
N PHE A 307 -1.23 3.90 -12.26
CA PHE A 307 -1.06 2.47 -12.52
C PHE A 307 -1.47 2.07 -13.94
N ASP A 308 -2.59 2.60 -14.45
CA ASP A 308 -3.07 2.34 -15.82
C ASP A 308 -2.07 2.83 -16.87
N ASN A 309 -1.52 4.04 -16.69
CA ASN A 309 -0.52 4.61 -17.59
C ASN A 309 0.79 3.81 -17.68
N THR A 310 1.14 3.06 -16.64
CA THR A 310 2.30 2.15 -16.68
C THR A 310 1.98 0.85 -17.42
N GLY A 311 0.71 0.58 -17.70
CA GLY A 311 0.25 -0.70 -18.24
C GLY A 311 0.34 -1.88 -17.27
N ALA A 312 0.71 -1.64 -16.00
CA ALA A 312 0.85 -2.70 -15.00
C ALA A 312 -0.50 -3.15 -14.44
N ILE A 313 -1.40 -2.20 -14.14
CA ILE A 313 -2.75 -2.47 -13.65
C ILE A 313 -3.76 -1.66 -14.46
N PRO A 314 -4.52 -2.29 -15.37
CA PRO A 314 -5.57 -1.58 -16.11
C PRO A 314 -6.68 -1.11 -15.17
N CYS A 315 -7.20 0.11 -15.41
CA CYS A 315 -8.34 0.66 -14.70
C CYS A 315 -9.64 0.48 -15.49
N ALA A 316 -10.59 -0.26 -14.92
CA ALA A 316 -11.91 -0.47 -15.53
C ALA A 316 -12.76 0.80 -15.57
N GLY A 317 -12.49 1.77 -14.68
CA GLY A 317 -13.17 3.07 -14.64
C GLY A 317 -13.69 3.43 -13.26
N ASP A 318 -14.54 4.47 -13.22
CA ASP A 318 -15.16 4.98 -12.01
C ASP A 318 -16.59 4.41 -11.87
N ILE A 319 -16.79 3.57 -10.84
CA ILE A 319 -18.07 2.90 -10.61
C ILE A 319 -19.24 3.87 -10.34
N ARG A 320 -18.93 5.09 -9.89
CA ARG A 320 -19.93 6.15 -9.65
C ARG A 320 -20.50 6.72 -10.95
N LYS A 321 -19.73 6.61 -12.05
CA LYS A 321 -20.11 7.17 -13.36
C LYS A 321 -20.82 6.16 -14.24
N ASP A 322 -20.26 4.97 -14.37
CA ASP A 322 -20.81 3.90 -15.21
C ASP A 322 -20.47 2.53 -14.61
N ARG A 323 -21.31 2.11 -13.69
CA ARG A 323 -21.17 0.85 -12.96
C ARG A 323 -21.20 -0.38 -13.88
N GLU A 324 -22.13 -0.38 -14.83
CA GLU A 324 -22.31 -1.53 -15.71
C GLU A 324 -21.09 -1.72 -16.64
N GLN A 325 -20.58 -0.64 -17.20
CA GLN A 325 -19.39 -0.67 -18.04
C GLN A 325 -18.15 -1.09 -17.24
N VAL A 326 -17.99 -0.61 -15.99
CA VAL A 326 -16.87 -1.01 -15.12
C VAL A 326 -16.91 -2.51 -14.86
N ILE A 327 -18.05 -3.05 -14.46
CA ILE A 327 -18.22 -4.48 -14.22
C ILE A 327 -17.96 -5.27 -15.51
N GLN A 328 -18.44 -4.81 -16.66
CA GLN A 328 -18.19 -5.48 -17.93
C GLN A 328 -16.69 -5.54 -18.27
N LYS A 329 -15.95 -4.45 -18.11
CA LYS A 329 -14.50 -4.40 -18.33
C LYS A 329 -13.74 -5.33 -17.39
N ILE A 330 -14.19 -5.45 -16.13
CA ILE A 330 -13.60 -6.39 -15.17
C ILE A 330 -13.82 -7.83 -15.66
N PHE A 331 -15.00 -8.18 -16.12
CA PHE A 331 -15.26 -9.51 -16.69
C PHE A 331 -14.45 -9.78 -17.96
N ASP A 332 -14.26 -8.78 -18.81
CA ASP A 332 -13.44 -8.91 -20.01
C ASP A 332 -11.98 -9.15 -19.64
N PHE A 333 -11.43 -8.46 -18.61
CA PHE A 333 -10.11 -8.72 -18.08
C PHE A 333 -10.00 -10.16 -17.54
N ILE A 334 -10.93 -10.59 -16.68
CA ILE A 334 -10.94 -11.96 -16.14
C ILE A 334 -10.95 -12.98 -17.29
N ARG A 335 -11.78 -12.78 -18.30
CA ARG A 335 -11.87 -13.65 -19.49
C ARG A 335 -10.53 -13.68 -20.22
N GLN A 336 -9.93 -12.52 -20.50
CA GLN A 336 -8.66 -12.40 -21.19
C GLN A 336 -7.52 -13.13 -20.44
N MET A 337 -7.53 -13.10 -19.13
CA MET A 337 -6.50 -13.71 -18.31
C MET A 337 -6.75 -15.20 -18.00
N SER A 338 -7.98 -15.69 -18.15
CA SER A 338 -8.38 -17.06 -17.78
C SER A 338 -8.50 -18.00 -18.95
N GLN A 339 -8.79 -17.49 -20.16
CA GLN A 339 -9.14 -18.31 -21.32
C GLN A 339 -8.21 -18.06 -22.48
N ASP A 340 -7.81 -19.12 -23.13
CA ASP A 340 -7.30 -19.06 -24.48
C ASP A 340 -8.52 -18.98 -25.40
N MET A 341 -8.79 -17.80 -25.93
CA MET A 341 -9.98 -17.50 -26.73
C MET A 341 -10.09 -18.36 -28.01
N ASP A 342 -9.04 -19.08 -28.40
CA ASP A 342 -8.93 -19.77 -29.68
C ASP A 342 -8.79 -21.30 -29.57
N THR A 343 -8.94 -21.91 -28.40
CA THR A 343 -8.62 -23.34 -28.22
C THR A 343 -9.75 -24.35 -28.48
N LEU A 344 -10.67 -24.03 -29.39
CA LEU A 344 -11.46 -25.10 -30.03
C LEU A 344 -10.64 -25.91 -31.05
N SER A 345 -9.38 -25.49 -31.35
CA SER A 345 -8.49 -26.11 -32.35
C SER A 345 -7.07 -26.41 -31.88
N ALA A 346 -6.76 -26.31 -30.58
CA ALA A 346 -5.41 -26.57 -30.11
C ALA A 346 -5.10 -28.08 -30.07
N ASP A 347 -4.03 -28.49 -30.74
CA ASP A 347 -3.44 -29.78 -30.64
C ASP A 347 -2.98 -30.03 -29.19
N PRO A 348 -3.56 -31.03 -28.47
CA PRO A 348 -3.19 -31.30 -27.09
C PRO A 348 -1.74 -31.79 -26.89
N THR A 349 -0.99 -31.97 -27.99
CA THR A 349 0.42 -32.39 -27.97
C THR A 349 1.40 -31.22 -28.11
N SER A 350 0.91 -29.96 -28.25
CA SER A 350 1.82 -28.82 -28.38
C SER A 350 2.37 -28.43 -26.99
N ASP A 351 3.69 -28.46 -26.88
CA ASP A 351 4.49 -28.04 -25.71
C ASP A 351 4.47 -26.51 -25.50
N LYS A 352 3.53 -25.81 -26.14
CA LYS A 352 3.36 -24.35 -26.04
C LYS A 352 2.45 -24.02 -24.88
N ARG A 353 3.01 -23.28 -23.90
CA ARG A 353 2.21 -22.68 -22.82
C ARG A 353 1.07 -21.86 -23.41
N SER A 354 -0.07 -21.86 -22.71
CA SER A 354 -1.26 -21.17 -23.16
C SER A 354 -1.02 -19.66 -23.26
N ALA A 355 -1.67 -18.99 -24.22
CA ALA A 355 -1.54 -17.54 -24.39
C ALA A 355 -2.03 -16.76 -23.16
N SER A 356 -2.98 -17.30 -22.40
CA SER A 356 -3.45 -16.72 -21.14
C SER A 356 -2.40 -16.83 -20.03
N TYR A 357 -1.66 -17.93 -19.95
CA TYR A 357 -0.52 -18.08 -19.05
C TYR A 357 0.56 -17.03 -19.34
N GLU A 358 0.95 -16.87 -20.62
CA GLU A 358 1.98 -15.90 -21.02
C GLU A 358 1.55 -14.46 -20.70
N ARG A 359 0.26 -14.12 -20.87
CA ARG A 359 -0.26 -12.81 -20.46
C ARG A 359 -0.13 -12.59 -18.95
N ARG A 360 -0.49 -13.60 -18.13
CA ARG A 360 -0.35 -13.51 -16.66
C ARG A 360 1.11 -13.42 -16.24
N LEU A 361 2.00 -14.18 -16.88
CA LEU A 361 3.44 -14.12 -16.60
C LEU A 361 4.02 -12.74 -16.92
N LYS A 362 3.65 -12.15 -18.05
CA LYS A 362 4.07 -10.79 -18.42
C LYS A 362 3.53 -9.74 -17.42
N ALA A 363 2.24 -9.85 -17.03
CA ALA A 363 1.65 -8.98 -16.03
C ALA A 363 2.37 -9.11 -14.68
N HIS A 364 2.63 -10.34 -14.23
CA HIS A 364 3.39 -10.64 -13.01
C HIS A 364 4.76 -9.92 -13.00
N GLN A 365 5.52 -10.06 -14.08
CA GLN A 365 6.84 -9.43 -14.21
C GLN A 365 6.74 -7.89 -14.16
N SER A 366 5.77 -7.30 -14.88
CA SER A 366 5.55 -5.85 -14.89
C SER A 366 5.20 -5.31 -13.51
N LEU A 367 4.35 -6.01 -12.76
CA LEU A 367 3.96 -5.64 -11.39
C LEU A 367 5.15 -5.70 -10.44
N ARG A 368 5.91 -6.79 -10.47
CA ARG A 368 7.10 -6.98 -9.64
C ARG A 368 8.23 -5.99 -9.94
N ASN A 369 8.37 -5.56 -11.18
CA ASN A 369 9.32 -4.52 -11.57
C ASN A 369 8.91 -3.15 -11.03
N LEU A 370 7.62 -2.92 -10.81
CA LEU A 370 7.11 -1.65 -10.28
C LEU A 370 7.24 -1.59 -8.74
N VAL A 371 6.84 -2.67 -8.05
CA VAL A 371 6.91 -2.79 -6.58
C VAL A 371 7.40 -4.19 -6.23
N ASP A 372 8.56 -4.31 -5.61
CA ASP A 372 9.17 -5.60 -5.26
C ASP A 372 9.01 -6.02 -3.78
N GLY A 373 8.51 -5.10 -2.94
CA GLY A 373 8.32 -5.32 -1.51
C GLY A 373 9.45 -4.81 -0.61
N ASP A 374 10.57 -4.35 -1.17
CA ASP A 374 11.77 -3.94 -0.42
C ASP A 374 11.86 -2.42 -0.17
N GLY A 375 10.80 -1.66 -0.47
CA GLY A 375 10.78 -0.19 -0.36
C GLY A 375 11.11 0.32 1.04
N ALA A 376 10.57 -0.29 2.10
CA ALA A 376 10.83 0.09 3.48
C ALA A 376 12.32 -0.12 3.86
N MET A 377 12.96 -1.20 3.38
CA MET A 377 14.37 -1.45 3.59
C MET A 377 15.25 -0.42 2.85
N ARG A 378 14.89 -0.04 1.62
CA ARG A 378 15.58 1.03 0.88
C ARG A 378 15.52 2.35 1.63
N ILE A 379 14.34 2.72 2.13
CA ILE A 379 14.16 3.93 2.96
C ILE A 379 15.02 3.84 4.23
N ALA A 380 14.98 2.72 4.95
CA ALA A 380 15.77 2.54 6.18
C ALA A 380 17.28 2.68 5.92
N ASN A 381 17.79 2.14 4.82
CA ASN A 381 19.19 2.28 4.44
C ASN A 381 19.56 3.75 4.14
N GLU A 382 18.69 4.52 3.51
CA GLU A 382 18.90 5.94 3.25
C GLU A 382 18.84 6.77 4.53
N LEU A 383 17.90 6.48 5.45
CA LEU A 383 17.82 7.12 6.76
C LEU A 383 19.09 6.87 7.59
N LYS A 384 19.69 5.68 7.46
CA LYS A 384 20.95 5.35 8.14
C LYS A 384 22.14 6.17 7.62
N GLN A 385 22.09 6.67 6.41
CA GLN A 385 23.18 7.41 5.76
C GLN A 385 23.08 8.93 5.97
N LEU A 386 21.95 9.48 6.43
CA LEU A 386 21.77 10.91 6.72
C LEU A 386 22.65 11.38 7.86
#